data_cb6eca1330ef03b85763a04a0aaa3291
#
_entry.id   cb6eca1330ef03b85763a04a0aaa3291
#
_cell.length_a   1.000
_cell.length_b   1.000
_cell.length_c   1.000
_cell.angle_alpha   90.00
_cell.angle_beta   90.00
_cell.angle_gamma   90.00
#
_symmetry.space_group_name_H-M   'P 1'
#
loop_
_entity.id
_entity.type
_entity.pdbx_description
1 polymer ?
#
loop_
_entity_poly.entity_id
_entity_poly.type
_entity_poly.pdbx_seq_one_letter_code
_entity_poly.pdbx_strand_id
1 'polypeptide(L)' 'MNETYAKECEIECIENGNTLNAEVDRFQKEKYLSVYMNTVKINLQYNTRNTSYIGKMAGLEFISKGPKLLGHHR' A
#
# COMPACT_ATOMS: atom_id res chain seq x y z
N MET A 1 -7.51 9.90 -19.47
CA MET A 1 -8.30 8.99 -18.66
C MET A 1 -7.70 8.85 -17.28
N ASN A 2 -8.51 9.03 -16.26
CA ASN A 2 -8.01 9.05 -14.89
C ASN A 2 -8.65 7.96 -14.07
N GLU A 3 -7.85 7.35 -13.20
CA GLU A 3 -8.33 6.39 -12.24
C GLU A 3 -8.29 7.02 -10.86
N THR A 4 -9.34 6.79 -10.10
CA THR A 4 -9.44 7.30 -8.75
C THR A 4 -9.29 6.15 -7.76
N TYR A 5 -8.36 6.29 -6.85
CA TYR A 5 -8.10 5.27 -5.84
C TYR A 5 -8.50 5.77 -4.47
N ALA A 6 -8.79 4.83 -3.57
CA ALA A 6 -9.10 5.16 -2.20
C ALA A 6 -7.92 5.85 -1.53
N LYS A 7 -8.22 6.72 -0.58
CA LYS A 7 -7.18 7.45 0.16
C LYS A 7 -6.56 6.62 1.26
N GLU A 8 -7.14 5.46 1.54
CA GLU A 8 -6.64 4.53 2.54
C GLU A 8 -6.55 3.16 1.91
N CYS A 9 -5.63 2.34 2.43
CA CYS A 9 -5.54 0.96 2.00
C CYS A 9 -5.15 0.09 3.18
N GLU A 10 -5.46 -1.19 3.04
CA GLU A 10 -5.13 -2.16 4.07
C GLU A 10 -3.70 -2.63 3.88
N ILE A 11 -2.95 -2.66 4.99
CA ILE A 11 -1.63 -3.25 4.99
C ILE A 11 -1.58 -4.33 6.06
N GLU A 12 -0.75 -5.33 5.81
CA GLU A 12 -0.59 -6.45 6.72
C GLU A 12 0.85 -6.55 7.16
N CYS A 13 1.05 -6.70 8.47
CA CYS A 13 2.38 -7.02 9.00
C CYS A 13 2.58 -8.52 8.89
N ILE A 14 3.57 -8.93 8.11
CA ILE A 14 3.74 -10.34 7.78
C ILE A 14 4.08 -11.17 9.03
N GLU A 15 4.88 -10.60 9.92
CA GLU A 15 5.36 -11.34 11.10
C GLU A 15 4.25 -11.77 12.04
N ASN A 16 3.22 -10.93 12.19
CA ASN A 16 2.15 -11.26 13.15
C ASN A 16 0.78 -11.40 12.51
N GLY A 17 0.67 -11.16 11.19
CA GLY A 17 -0.59 -11.30 10.49
C GLY A 17 -1.62 -10.23 10.77
N ASN A 18 -1.27 -9.20 11.53
CA ASN A 18 -2.19 -8.11 11.83
C ASN A 18 -2.38 -7.21 10.62
N THR A 19 -3.63 -6.82 10.37
CA THR A 19 -3.94 -5.88 9.30
C THR A 19 -4.45 -4.59 9.89
N LEU A 20 -4.20 -3.50 9.17
CA LEU A 20 -4.69 -2.20 9.56
C LEU A 20 -4.83 -1.31 8.33
N ASN A 21 -5.60 -0.25 8.47
CA ASN A 21 -5.74 0.72 7.41
C ASN A 21 -4.68 1.80 7.56
N ALA A 22 -4.05 2.14 6.44
CA ALA A 22 -3.06 3.20 6.41
C ALA A 22 -3.46 4.23 5.38
N GLU A 23 -3.06 5.46 5.63
CA GLU A 23 -3.37 6.57 4.74
C GLU A 23 -2.39 6.56 3.56
N VAL A 24 -2.91 6.60 2.34
CA VAL A 24 -2.06 6.58 1.15
C VAL A 24 -1.44 7.96 0.97
N ASP A 25 -0.12 7.99 0.90
CA ASP A 25 0.63 9.20 0.63
C ASP A 25 0.88 9.34 -0.87
N ARG A 26 1.51 8.31 -1.46
CA ARG A 26 1.75 8.26 -2.91
C ARG A 26 1.52 6.86 -3.40
N PHE A 27 1.03 6.77 -4.62
CA PHE A 27 0.75 5.47 -5.21
C PHE A 27 0.96 5.54 -6.71
N GLN A 28 1.72 4.59 -7.24
CA GLN A 28 1.85 4.42 -8.67
C GLN A 28 1.66 2.94 -8.96
N LYS A 29 0.61 2.64 -9.71
CA LYS A 29 0.18 1.26 -9.95
C LYS A 29 1.34 0.42 -10.48
N GLU A 30 1.55 -0.73 -9.83
CA GLU A 30 2.57 -1.70 -10.20
C GLU A 30 3.99 -1.15 -10.14
N LYS A 31 4.20 -0.10 -9.36
CA LYS A 31 5.54 0.45 -9.15
C LYS A 31 5.83 0.62 -7.67
N TYR A 32 5.07 1.47 -6.99
CA TYR A 32 5.34 1.71 -5.58
C TYR A 32 4.09 2.22 -4.87
N LEU A 33 4.14 2.12 -3.56
CA LEU A 33 3.10 2.63 -2.69
C LEU A 33 3.77 3.16 -1.44
N SER A 34 3.43 4.39 -1.04
CA SER A 34 3.85 4.86 0.26
C SER A 34 2.64 5.27 1.07
N VAL A 35 2.65 4.90 2.34
CA VAL A 35 1.53 5.12 3.22
C VAL A 35 2.01 5.67 4.54
N TYR A 36 1.09 6.29 5.28
CA TYR A 36 1.33 6.71 6.64
C TYR A 36 0.52 5.84 7.58
N MET A 37 1.22 5.28 8.56
CA MET A 37 0.59 4.57 9.66
C MET A 37 0.80 5.45 10.89
N ASN A 38 -0.25 6.18 11.28
CA ASN A 38 -0.13 7.28 12.23
C ASN A 38 0.80 8.34 11.63
N THR A 39 1.94 8.58 12.27
CA THR A 39 2.91 9.55 11.75
C THR A 39 4.11 8.89 11.09
N VAL A 40 4.07 7.58 10.92
CA VAL A 40 5.20 6.83 10.39
C VAL A 40 4.96 6.51 8.91
N LYS A 41 5.91 6.88 8.08
CA LYS A 41 5.82 6.63 6.65
C LYS A 41 6.42 5.27 6.32
N ILE A 42 5.70 4.49 5.54
CA ILE A 42 6.14 3.17 5.10
C ILE A 42 6.20 3.19 3.58
N ASN A 43 7.35 2.85 3.02
CA ASN A 43 7.55 2.77 1.58
C ASN A 43 7.49 1.30 1.15
N LEU A 44 6.62 1.01 0.17
CA LEU A 44 6.46 -0.33 -0.34
C LEU A 44 6.74 -0.32 -1.84
N GLN A 45 7.32 -1.40 -2.34
CA GLN A 45 7.61 -1.56 -3.74
C GLN A 45 6.81 -2.73 -4.31
N TYR A 46 6.39 -2.59 -5.55
CA TYR A 46 5.59 -3.63 -6.19
C TYR A 46 6.45 -4.85 -6.50
N ASN A 47 5.94 -6.00 -6.11
CA ASN A 47 6.58 -7.27 -6.37
C ASN A 47 5.71 -8.05 -7.35
N THR A 48 6.24 -8.32 -8.55
CA THR A 48 5.46 -8.98 -9.59
C THR A 48 5.15 -10.42 -9.25
N ARG A 49 5.98 -11.07 -8.46
CA ARG A 49 5.73 -12.46 -8.08
C ARG A 49 4.50 -12.58 -7.19
N ASN A 50 4.35 -11.64 -6.27
CA ASN A 50 3.25 -11.67 -5.32
C ASN A 50 2.09 -10.80 -5.74
N THR A 51 2.27 -10.01 -6.80
CA THR A 51 1.31 -9.01 -7.24
C THR A 51 0.86 -8.11 -6.07
N SER A 52 1.82 -7.74 -5.25
CA SER A 52 1.57 -6.96 -4.03
C SER A 52 2.71 -5.98 -3.80
N TYR A 53 2.44 -5.00 -2.94
CA TYR A 53 3.43 -4.00 -2.56
C TYR A 53 4.04 -4.42 -1.23
N ILE A 54 5.36 -4.50 -1.18
CA ILE A 54 6.07 -5.03 -0.01
C ILE A 54 7.10 -3.99 0.44
N GLY A 55 7.16 -3.78 1.75
CA GLY A 55 8.13 -2.86 2.32
C GLY A 55 8.54 -3.28 3.72
N LYS A 56 9.61 -2.68 4.20
CA LYS A 56 10.11 -2.93 5.55
C LYS A 56 10.23 -1.62 6.30
N MET A 57 9.93 -1.67 7.58
CA MET A 57 10.08 -0.52 8.44
C MET A 57 10.22 -1.02 9.88
N ALA A 58 11.24 -0.51 10.58
CA ALA A 58 11.50 -0.87 11.98
C ALA A 58 11.65 -2.38 12.18
N GLY A 59 12.29 -3.07 11.22
CA GLY A 59 12.52 -4.50 11.33
C GLY A 59 11.33 -5.38 11.01
N LEU A 60 10.19 -4.77 10.66
CA LEU A 60 8.99 -5.50 10.29
C LEU A 60 8.74 -5.40 8.80
N GLU A 61 8.16 -6.45 8.25
CA GLU A 61 7.84 -6.50 6.83
C GLU A 61 6.34 -6.34 6.64
N PHE A 62 5.97 -5.46 5.71
CA PHE A 62 4.57 -5.15 5.42
C PHE A 62 4.23 -5.47 3.99
N ILE A 63 2.99 -5.90 3.77
CA ILE A 63 2.50 -6.22 2.43
C ILE A 63 1.12 -5.60 2.25
N SER A 64 0.84 -5.15 1.03
CA SER A 64 -0.46 -4.55 0.70
C SER A 64 -0.81 -4.85 -0.74
N LYS A 65 -2.10 -4.98 -1.01
CA LYS A 65 -2.60 -5.07 -2.39
C LYS A 65 -2.74 -3.69 -3.03
N GLY A 66 -2.50 -2.63 -2.26
CA GLY A 66 -2.66 -1.27 -2.74
C GLY A 66 -4.05 -0.73 -2.47
N PRO A 67 -4.25 0.55 -2.78
CA PRO A 67 -5.55 1.17 -2.56
C PRO A 67 -6.58 0.63 -3.55
N LYS A 68 -7.83 0.59 -3.10
CA LYS A 68 -8.92 0.12 -3.91
C LYS A 68 -9.21 1.11 -5.03
N LEU A 69 -9.44 0.58 -6.23
CA LEU A 69 -9.86 1.42 -7.36
C LEU A 69 -11.31 1.80 -7.17
N LEU A 70 -11.58 3.10 -7.16
CA LEU A 70 -12.94 3.60 -6.93
C LEU A 70 -13.68 3.86 -8.24
N GLY A 71 -12.98 4.18 -9.33
CA GLY A 71 -13.64 4.41 -10.60
C GLY A 71 -12.70 4.96 -11.65
N HIS A 72 -13.25 5.15 -12.84
CA HIS A 72 -12.55 5.71 -13.97
C HIS A 72 -13.30 6.93 -14.47
N HIS A 73 -12.54 7.93 -14.90
CA HIS A 73 -13.08 9.09 -15.58
C HIS A 73 -12.74 9.01 -17.06
N ARG A 74 -13.69 9.33 -17.87
CA ARG A 74 -13.52 9.29 -19.33
C ARG A 74 -13.42 10.66 -19.92
#